data_701e240a286d778ab76b4578fedd9e11
#
_entry.id   701e240a286d778ab76b4578fedd9e11
#
_cell.length_a   1.000
_cell.length_b   1.000
_cell.length_c   1.000
_cell.angle_alpha   90.00
_cell.angle_beta   90.00
_cell.angle_gamma   90.00
#
_symmetry.space_group_name_H-M   'P 1'
#
loop_
_entity.id
_entity.type
_entity.pdbx_description
1 polymer ?
#
loop_
_entity_poly.entity_id
_entity_poly.type
_entity_poly.pdbx_seq_one_letter_code
_entity_poly.pdbx_strand_id
1 'polypeptide(L)'
;MKGIDISSYQDNIDFYKVKSSGVEVVYIKATEGFTYNNPLMKLQYSRAKEAGLKIGFYHYLRANNPILEAKHFLGVIEGLSADCKYAIDVDEALGQTKTQISSNVRQFTNHLISIGKKVCIYTGDNFYANNLDNSVKDIPLWVAHYGVVKPYATKYIGFQYSDSGSVTGINGLVDLDEFTSEIFINSNTVLVNPSSAINHVVRTFQYAAVLSALTDTSGNTLIEDGIIGVHTKEVIAKVLVTRGTNSELTRWIQQRLISLGFNCGKTGADSNFGWNTLVAIQHFQSSKGLKSDGIVGPLTIIQLLK
;
A
#
# COMPACT_ATOMS: atom_id res chain seq x y z
N MET A 1 6.33 24.39 1.14
CA MET A 1 7.13 24.01 2.33
C MET A 1 8.41 23.37 1.85
N LYS A 2 9.54 23.77 2.41
CA LYS A 2 10.82 23.15 2.09
C LYS A 2 10.92 21.77 2.72
N GLY A 3 11.40 20.83 1.96
CA GLY A 3 11.66 19.46 2.39
C GLY A 3 13.01 18.95 1.94
N ILE A 4 13.36 17.81 2.50
CA ILE A 4 14.49 16.99 2.08
C ILE A 4 14.06 15.53 2.18
N ASP A 5 14.70 14.67 1.40
CA ASP A 5 14.65 13.24 1.67
C ASP A 5 16.06 12.67 1.88
N ILE A 6 16.13 11.67 2.75
CA ILE A 6 17.38 11.12 3.25
C ILE A 6 17.33 9.59 3.34
N SER A 7 18.49 9.00 3.29
CA SER A 7 18.69 7.56 3.45
C SER A 7 19.90 7.25 4.33
N SER A 8 20.48 6.07 4.18
CA SER A 8 21.76 5.73 4.80
C SER A 8 22.96 6.48 4.23
N TYR A 9 22.79 7.21 3.12
CA TYR A 9 23.86 8.04 2.54
C TYR A 9 24.10 9.32 3.33
N GLN A 10 23.09 9.84 4.04
CA GLN A 10 23.22 11.02 4.90
C GLN A 10 23.38 10.55 6.34
N ASP A 11 24.62 10.39 6.78
CA ASP A 11 24.98 10.14 8.17
C ASP A 11 25.18 11.45 8.96
N ASN A 12 25.32 11.35 10.26
CA ASN A 12 25.71 12.45 11.17
C ASN A 12 25.00 13.80 10.93
N ILE A 13 23.68 13.75 10.68
CA ILE A 13 22.85 14.94 10.45
C ILE A 13 22.62 15.70 11.76
N ASP A 14 22.87 17.03 11.74
CA ASP A 14 22.41 17.96 12.78
C ASP A 14 21.02 18.50 12.41
N PHE A 15 19.98 17.78 12.84
CA PHE A 15 18.60 18.12 12.50
C PHE A 15 18.12 19.46 13.07
N TYR A 16 18.73 19.97 14.13
CA TYR A 16 18.43 21.32 14.63
C TYR A 16 18.91 22.39 13.64
N LYS A 17 20.10 22.23 13.05
CA LYS A 17 20.58 23.12 11.99
C LYS A 17 19.75 22.96 10.71
N VAL A 18 19.37 21.73 10.33
CA VAL A 18 18.45 21.46 9.22
C VAL A 18 17.15 22.24 9.43
N LYS A 19 16.52 22.12 10.60
CA LYS A 19 15.30 22.86 10.93
C LYS A 19 15.51 24.37 10.86
N SER A 20 16.62 24.88 11.40
CA SER A 20 16.95 26.31 11.42
C SER A 20 17.24 26.87 10.02
N SER A 21 17.60 26.03 9.03
CA SER A 21 17.76 26.43 7.62
C SER A 21 16.43 26.61 6.87
N GLY A 22 15.31 26.38 7.54
CA GLY A 22 13.97 26.55 7.01
C GLY A 22 13.36 25.25 6.42
N VAL A 23 14.02 24.10 6.57
CA VAL A 23 13.43 22.79 6.24
C VAL A 23 12.31 22.49 7.24
N GLU A 24 11.17 22.06 6.72
CA GLU A 24 9.97 21.72 7.50
C GLU A 24 9.64 20.22 7.48
N VAL A 25 9.91 19.57 6.35
CA VAL A 25 9.57 18.17 6.10
C VAL A 25 10.83 17.36 5.83
N VAL A 26 10.93 16.17 6.41
CA VAL A 26 11.95 15.18 6.08
C VAL A 26 11.30 13.83 5.74
N TYR A 27 11.58 13.32 4.56
CA TYR A 27 11.29 11.95 4.21
C TYR A 27 12.50 11.06 4.49
N ILE A 28 12.27 9.91 5.12
CA ILE A 28 13.33 8.99 5.55
C ILE A 28 13.12 7.66 4.84
N LYS A 29 14.13 7.20 4.09
CA LYS A 29 14.12 5.83 3.55
C LYS A 29 13.95 4.84 4.70
N ALA A 30 12.91 4.02 4.65
CA ALA A 30 12.74 2.97 5.63
C ALA A 30 13.27 1.64 5.10
N THR A 31 12.85 1.27 3.89
CA THR A 31 13.11 -0.05 3.31
C THR A 31 13.29 0.02 1.79
N GLU A 32 13.82 -1.08 1.24
CA GLU A 32 13.89 -1.33 -0.20
C GLU A 32 13.68 -2.84 -0.43
N GLY A 33 12.80 -3.17 -1.37
CA GLY A 33 12.41 -4.55 -1.60
C GLY A 33 11.87 -5.21 -0.32
N PHE A 34 12.03 -6.51 -0.17
CA PHE A 34 11.52 -7.22 1.02
C PHE A 34 12.62 -7.60 2.03
N THR A 35 13.86 -7.11 1.86
CA THR A 35 15.00 -7.50 2.72
C THR A 35 15.83 -6.33 3.25
N TYR A 36 15.94 -5.22 2.50
CA TYR A 36 16.78 -4.11 2.92
C TYR A 36 16.05 -3.18 3.91
N ASN A 37 16.71 -2.89 5.01
CA ASN A 37 16.33 -1.88 5.99
C ASN A 37 17.38 -0.78 6.03
N ASN A 38 16.96 0.49 6.01
CA ASN A 38 17.90 1.58 6.26
C ASN A 38 18.42 1.49 7.71
N PRO A 39 19.71 1.24 7.91
CA PRO A 39 20.26 1.05 9.26
C PRO A 39 20.21 2.31 10.12
N LEU A 40 20.11 3.48 9.50
CA LEU A 40 20.05 4.78 10.20
C LEU A 40 18.61 5.25 10.44
N MET A 41 17.59 4.62 9.88
CA MET A 41 16.21 5.09 9.87
C MET A 41 15.68 5.46 11.26
N LYS A 42 15.86 4.59 12.26
CA LYS A 42 15.38 4.84 13.62
C LYS A 42 16.09 6.01 14.29
N LEU A 43 17.39 6.15 14.07
CA LEU A 43 18.19 7.25 14.59
C LEU A 43 17.81 8.57 13.92
N GLN A 44 17.69 8.56 12.58
CA GLN A 44 17.25 9.72 11.79
C GLN A 44 15.84 10.15 12.22
N TYR A 45 14.91 9.20 12.37
CA TYR A 45 13.55 9.46 12.85
C TYR A 45 13.54 10.15 14.23
N SER A 46 14.22 9.57 15.21
CA SER A 46 14.19 10.12 16.59
C SER A 46 14.75 11.53 16.64
N ARG A 47 15.90 11.78 15.99
CA ARG A 47 16.56 13.08 15.96
C ARG A 47 15.78 14.15 15.17
N ALA A 48 15.20 13.76 14.02
CA ALA A 48 14.39 14.67 13.22
C ALA A 48 13.10 15.06 13.97
N LYS A 49 12.49 14.11 14.67
CA LYS A 49 11.29 14.35 15.50
C LYS A 49 11.61 15.25 16.69
N GLU A 50 12.74 15.03 17.37
CA GLU A 50 13.22 15.88 18.47
C GLU A 50 13.47 17.33 18.01
N ALA A 51 14.01 17.52 16.79
CA ALA A 51 14.20 18.84 16.19
C ALA A 51 12.87 19.49 15.71
N GLY A 52 11.73 18.81 15.82
CA GLY A 52 10.42 19.33 15.43
C GLY A 52 10.17 19.37 13.93
N LEU A 53 10.85 18.52 13.15
CA LEU A 53 10.57 18.31 11.73
C LEU A 53 9.32 17.42 11.55
N LYS A 54 8.64 17.63 10.43
CA LYS A 54 7.55 16.77 9.97
C LYS A 54 8.11 15.57 9.26
N ILE A 55 7.65 14.37 9.63
CA ILE A 55 8.23 13.10 9.22
C ILE A 55 7.39 12.41 8.15
N GLY A 56 8.02 11.99 7.06
CA GLY A 56 7.53 11.00 6.12
C GLY A 56 8.44 9.78 6.07
N PHE A 57 7.90 8.65 5.65
CA PHE A 57 8.70 7.46 5.35
C PHE A 57 8.50 7.07 3.89
N TYR A 58 9.56 6.57 3.24
CA TYR A 58 9.45 6.00 1.92
C TYR A 58 10.02 4.59 1.81
N HIS A 59 9.48 3.85 0.85
CA HIS A 59 9.88 2.52 0.46
C HIS A 59 10.27 2.52 -1.00
N TYR A 60 11.46 2.02 -1.31
CA TYR A 60 11.90 1.83 -2.69
C TYR A 60 11.40 0.48 -3.22
N LEU A 61 10.47 0.56 -4.17
CA LEU A 61 9.80 -0.62 -4.73
C LEU A 61 10.72 -1.35 -5.70
N ARG A 62 10.82 -2.66 -5.54
CA ARG A 62 11.54 -3.55 -6.44
C ARG A 62 10.58 -4.45 -7.24
N ALA A 63 11.13 -5.26 -8.16
CA ALA A 63 10.36 -6.20 -8.97
C ALA A 63 10.07 -7.51 -8.21
N ASN A 64 9.63 -7.41 -6.95
CA ASN A 64 9.25 -8.52 -6.10
C ASN A 64 7.72 -8.60 -5.93
N ASN A 65 7.25 -9.46 -5.03
CA ASN A 65 5.85 -9.45 -4.64
C ASN A 65 5.53 -8.16 -3.86
N PRO A 66 4.70 -7.25 -4.39
CA PRO A 66 4.46 -5.93 -3.81
C PRO A 66 3.78 -5.99 -2.44
N ILE A 67 3.04 -7.05 -2.14
CA ILE A 67 2.40 -7.25 -0.83
C ILE A 67 3.44 -7.64 0.23
N LEU A 68 4.45 -8.44 -0.14
CA LEU A 68 5.54 -8.77 0.78
C LEU A 68 6.40 -7.54 1.05
N GLU A 69 6.67 -6.72 0.04
CA GLU A 69 7.37 -5.44 0.21
C GLU A 69 6.58 -4.48 1.12
N ALA A 70 5.27 -4.36 0.92
CA ALA A 70 4.40 -3.54 1.76
C ALA A 70 4.38 -4.02 3.22
N LYS A 71 4.31 -5.33 3.47
CA LYS A 71 4.39 -5.91 4.82
C LYS A 71 5.75 -5.66 5.47
N HIS A 72 6.83 -5.82 4.71
CA HIS A 72 8.18 -5.51 5.17
C HIS A 72 8.31 -4.05 5.59
N PHE A 73 7.89 -3.12 4.72
CA PHE A 73 7.87 -1.69 5.02
C PHE A 73 7.12 -1.39 6.32
N LEU A 74 5.88 -1.89 6.45
CA LEU A 74 5.04 -1.69 7.62
C LEU A 74 5.66 -2.25 8.90
N GLY A 75 6.27 -3.44 8.83
CA GLY A 75 6.94 -4.05 9.98
C GLY A 75 8.15 -3.25 10.47
N VAL A 76 8.91 -2.63 9.55
CA VAL A 76 10.09 -1.82 9.89
C VAL A 76 9.71 -0.49 10.55
N ILE A 77 8.60 0.12 10.13
CA ILE A 77 8.09 1.39 10.70
C ILE A 77 7.05 1.18 11.81
N GLU A 78 6.84 -0.05 12.27
CA GLU A 78 5.88 -0.34 13.33
C GLU A 78 6.20 0.46 14.61
N GLY A 79 5.15 1.05 15.21
CA GLY A 79 5.28 1.92 16.39
C GLY A 79 5.79 3.33 16.10
N LEU A 80 6.19 3.65 14.85
CA LEU A 80 6.62 5.00 14.47
C LEU A 80 5.45 5.80 13.89
N SER A 81 5.34 7.07 14.29
CA SER A 81 4.31 7.98 13.75
C SER A 81 4.86 8.82 12.62
N ALA A 82 4.14 8.87 11.49
CA ALA A 82 4.40 9.79 10.39
C ALA A 82 3.43 10.98 10.43
N ASP A 83 3.91 12.16 10.03
CA ASP A 83 3.09 13.34 9.77
C ASP A 83 2.62 13.37 8.30
N CYS A 84 3.45 12.82 7.39
CA CYS A 84 3.27 12.85 5.95
C CYS A 84 2.76 11.51 5.41
N LYS A 85 2.19 11.54 4.20
CA LYS A 85 1.78 10.34 3.46
C LYS A 85 2.97 9.39 3.30
N TYR A 86 2.71 8.08 3.37
CA TYR A 86 3.73 7.07 3.13
C TYR A 86 4.04 7.03 1.63
N ALA A 87 5.29 7.26 1.25
CA ALA A 87 5.69 7.34 -0.14
C ALA A 87 6.19 5.98 -0.67
N ILE A 88 5.77 5.64 -1.88
CA ILE A 88 6.28 4.53 -2.65
C ILE A 88 7.17 5.11 -3.75
N ASP A 89 8.45 4.81 -3.67
CA ASP A 89 9.47 5.25 -4.62
C ASP A 89 9.58 4.24 -5.77
N VAL A 90 9.30 4.70 -7.00
CA VAL A 90 9.19 3.86 -8.20
C VAL A 90 9.93 4.53 -9.36
N ASP A 91 11.21 4.26 -9.47
CA ASP A 91 12.08 4.92 -10.46
C ASP A 91 12.75 3.98 -11.46
N GLU A 92 12.61 2.66 -11.28
CA GLU A 92 13.23 1.67 -12.16
C GLU A 92 12.21 0.68 -12.72
N ALA A 93 12.30 0.42 -14.02
CA ALA A 93 11.42 -0.56 -14.66
C ALA A 93 11.77 -2.01 -14.30
N LEU A 94 13.03 -2.33 -14.01
CA LEU A 94 13.52 -3.64 -13.59
C LEU A 94 13.06 -4.79 -14.49
N GLY A 95 13.01 -4.54 -15.80
CA GLY A 95 12.55 -5.51 -16.80
C GLY A 95 11.03 -5.70 -16.87
N GLN A 96 10.26 -4.93 -16.10
CA GLN A 96 8.80 -5.01 -16.09
C GLN A 96 8.19 -4.10 -17.16
N THR A 97 7.02 -4.52 -17.67
CA THR A 97 6.19 -3.67 -18.54
C THR A 97 5.48 -2.59 -17.72
N LYS A 98 5.04 -1.53 -18.37
CA LYS A 98 4.24 -0.44 -17.80
C LYS A 98 3.05 -0.95 -16.98
N THR A 99 2.32 -1.92 -17.48
CA THR A 99 1.18 -2.53 -16.80
C THR A 99 1.60 -3.30 -15.54
N GLN A 100 2.73 -4.02 -15.59
CA GLN A 100 3.25 -4.75 -14.44
C GLN A 100 3.70 -3.80 -13.33
N ILE A 101 4.44 -2.74 -13.68
CA ILE A 101 4.87 -1.71 -12.71
C ILE A 101 3.65 -1.07 -12.06
N SER A 102 2.67 -0.62 -12.85
CA SER A 102 1.45 0.01 -12.35
C SER A 102 0.65 -0.93 -11.45
N SER A 103 0.54 -2.22 -11.82
CA SER A 103 -0.09 -3.24 -11.00
C SER A 103 0.61 -3.41 -9.64
N ASN A 104 1.94 -3.46 -9.62
CA ASN A 104 2.71 -3.60 -8.39
C ASN A 104 2.55 -2.38 -7.47
N VAL A 105 2.64 -1.18 -8.04
CA VAL A 105 2.37 0.07 -7.31
C VAL A 105 0.96 0.07 -6.72
N ARG A 106 -0.04 -0.31 -7.51
CA ARG A 106 -1.43 -0.37 -7.06
C ARG A 106 -1.62 -1.39 -5.93
N GLN A 107 -1.04 -2.57 -6.04
CA GLN A 107 -1.12 -3.60 -5.01
C GLN A 107 -0.46 -3.15 -3.70
N PHE A 108 0.77 -2.59 -3.78
CA PHE A 108 1.47 -2.06 -2.62
C PHE A 108 0.65 -0.96 -1.93
N THR A 109 0.23 0.06 -2.68
CA THR A 109 -0.53 1.19 -2.13
C THR A 109 -1.87 0.77 -1.56
N ASN A 110 -2.57 -0.14 -2.24
CA ASN A 110 -3.84 -0.67 -1.76
C ASN A 110 -3.68 -1.42 -0.43
N HIS A 111 -2.58 -2.16 -0.26
CA HIS A 111 -2.30 -2.82 1.02
C HIS A 111 -2.19 -1.81 2.17
N LEU A 112 -1.43 -0.72 1.98
CA LEU A 112 -1.31 0.35 2.99
C LEU A 112 -2.65 1.06 3.25
N ILE A 113 -3.40 1.38 2.18
CA ILE A 113 -4.70 2.03 2.30
C ILE A 113 -5.71 1.15 3.04
N SER A 114 -5.65 -0.19 2.86
CA SER A 114 -6.57 -1.13 3.53
C SER A 114 -6.49 -1.09 5.05
N ILE A 115 -5.34 -0.71 5.58
CA ILE A 115 -5.09 -0.52 7.02
C ILE A 115 -5.12 0.95 7.45
N GLY A 116 -5.76 1.80 6.65
CA GLY A 116 -5.99 3.22 6.97
C GLY A 116 -4.80 4.15 6.72
N LYS A 117 -3.72 3.70 6.07
CA LYS A 117 -2.59 4.57 5.75
C LYS A 117 -2.91 5.44 4.53
N LYS A 118 -2.42 6.69 4.55
CA LYS A 118 -2.47 7.61 3.42
C LYS A 118 -1.14 7.51 2.66
N VAL A 119 -1.23 7.39 1.34
CA VAL A 119 -0.05 7.11 0.49
C VAL A 119 0.14 8.16 -0.59
N CYS A 120 1.35 8.23 -1.13
CA CYS A 120 1.67 8.92 -2.37
C CYS A 120 2.70 8.11 -3.17
N ILE A 121 2.82 8.38 -4.47
CA ILE A 121 3.89 7.85 -5.31
C ILE A 121 4.98 8.93 -5.39
N TYR A 122 6.24 8.54 -5.19
CA TYR A 122 7.40 9.29 -5.64
C TYR A 122 7.94 8.65 -6.91
N THR A 123 8.26 9.46 -7.93
CA THR A 123 8.86 9.00 -9.18
C THR A 123 9.37 10.16 -10.03
N GLY A 124 10.31 9.87 -10.92
CA GLY A 124 10.76 10.82 -11.94
C GLY A 124 9.64 11.17 -12.93
N ASP A 125 9.58 12.43 -13.37
CA ASP A 125 8.54 12.98 -14.25
C ASP A 125 8.42 12.20 -15.57
N ASN A 126 9.55 11.88 -16.19
CA ASN A 126 9.58 11.04 -17.40
C ASN A 126 9.13 9.60 -17.11
N PHE A 127 9.52 9.06 -15.95
CA PHE A 127 9.11 7.71 -15.57
C PHE A 127 7.59 7.65 -15.32
N TYR A 128 7.06 8.66 -14.65
CA TYR A 128 5.61 8.81 -14.44
C TYR A 128 4.83 8.81 -15.75
N ALA A 129 5.30 9.55 -16.75
CA ALA A 129 4.61 9.65 -18.05
C ALA A 129 4.68 8.33 -18.85
N ASN A 130 5.86 7.69 -18.86
CA ASN A 130 6.16 6.60 -19.79
C ASN A 130 5.95 5.21 -19.19
N ASN A 131 6.16 5.03 -17.88
CA ASN A 131 6.18 3.72 -17.22
C ASN A 131 5.03 3.48 -16.23
N LEU A 132 4.18 4.47 -15.98
CA LEU A 132 2.98 4.32 -15.15
C LEU A 132 1.71 4.59 -15.98
N ASP A 133 0.78 3.64 -15.97
CA ASP A 133 -0.50 3.77 -16.68
C ASP A 133 -1.58 4.48 -15.84
N ASN A 134 -2.78 4.61 -16.41
CA ASN A 134 -3.88 5.34 -15.77
C ASN A 134 -4.41 4.69 -14.50
N SER A 135 -4.09 3.41 -14.25
CA SER A 135 -4.57 2.69 -13.07
C SER A 135 -4.01 3.22 -11.74
N VAL A 136 -2.93 4.03 -11.79
CA VAL A 136 -2.28 4.62 -10.61
C VAL A 136 -2.26 6.15 -10.61
N LYS A 137 -2.81 6.81 -11.63
CA LYS A 137 -2.80 8.28 -11.77
C LYS A 137 -3.72 9.02 -10.78
N ASP A 138 -4.57 8.30 -10.07
CA ASP A 138 -5.40 8.81 -8.96
C ASP A 138 -4.65 8.90 -7.63
N ILE A 139 -3.47 8.26 -7.51
CA ILE A 139 -2.65 8.32 -6.31
C ILE A 139 -1.90 9.65 -6.30
N PRO A 140 -1.88 10.41 -5.16
CA PRO A 140 -1.13 11.64 -5.05
C PRO A 140 0.34 11.48 -5.47
N LEU A 141 0.86 12.43 -6.24
CA LEU A 141 2.18 12.39 -6.84
C LEU A 141 3.17 13.30 -6.12
N TRP A 142 4.32 12.79 -5.76
CA TRP A 142 5.56 13.51 -5.47
C TRP A 142 6.52 13.26 -6.64
N VAL A 143 6.77 14.26 -7.45
CA VAL A 143 7.49 14.12 -8.72
C VAL A 143 8.91 14.67 -8.62
N ALA A 144 9.87 13.96 -9.22
CA ALA A 144 11.24 14.45 -9.38
C ALA A 144 11.49 14.94 -10.80
N HIS A 145 12.07 16.15 -10.92
CA HIS A 145 12.55 16.69 -12.18
C HIS A 145 13.61 17.75 -11.90
N TYR A 146 14.87 17.42 -12.14
CA TYR A 146 15.99 18.26 -11.75
C TYR A 146 16.32 19.33 -12.80
N GLY A 147 16.80 20.49 -12.33
CA GLY A 147 17.25 21.58 -13.20
C GLY A 147 16.15 22.35 -13.91
N VAL A 148 14.89 22.18 -13.50
CA VAL A 148 13.74 22.90 -14.06
C VAL A 148 13.01 23.70 -12.99
N VAL A 149 12.29 24.75 -13.41
CA VAL A 149 11.48 25.57 -12.50
C VAL A 149 10.23 24.85 -12.01
N LYS A 150 9.69 23.95 -12.84
CA LYS A 150 8.49 23.12 -12.53
C LYS A 150 8.54 21.84 -13.33
N PRO A 151 7.93 20.74 -12.81
CA PRO A 151 7.80 19.48 -13.56
C PRO A 151 6.81 19.61 -14.72
N TYR A 152 6.80 18.62 -15.62
CA TYR A 152 5.77 18.48 -16.67
C TYR A 152 4.43 18.03 -16.09
N ALA A 153 4.47 17.21 -15.05
CA ALA A 153 3.26 16.81 -14.33
C ALA A 153 2.53 18.06 -13.82
N THR A 154 1.24 18.17 -14.18
CA THR A 154 0.42 19.35 -13.83
C THR A 154 -0.25 19.26 -12.46
N LYS A 155 -0.24 18.06 -11.85
CA LYS A 155 -0.91 17.77 -10.58
C LYS A 155 0.03 16.96 -9.69
N TYR A 156 0.55 17.60 -8.65
CA TYR A 156 1.49 16.97 -7.70
C TYR A 156 1.34 17.60 -6.31
N ILE A 157 1.74 16.86 -5.29
CA ILE A 157 1.76 17.29 -3.89
C ILE A 157 3.17 17.52 -3.35
N GLY A 158 4.19 17.06 -4.09
CA GLY A 158 5.60 17.24 -3.83
C GLY A 158 6.38 17.36 -5.13
N PHE A 159 7.43 18.16 -5.11
CA PHE A 159 8.35 18.36 -6.22
C PHE A 159 9.79 18.29 -5.70
N GLN A 160 10.52 17.23 -6.08
CA GLN A 160 11.96 17.12 -5.86
C GLN A 160 12.66 17.79 -7.04
N TYR A 161 13.30 18.94 -6.77
CA TYR A 161 13.88 19.77 -7.81
C TYR A 161 15.40 19.65 -7.92
N SER A 162 16.05 18.96 -6.98
CA SER A 162 17.49 18.71 -6.99
C SER A 162 17.81 17.41 -6.24
N ASP A 163 18.78 16.66 -6.77
CA ASP A 163 19.44 15.49 -6.16
C ASP A 163 20.84 15.81 -5.60
N SER A 164 21.23 17.08 -5.66
CA SER A 164 22.59 17.54 -5.36
C SER A 164 22.63 18.84 -4.56
N GLY A 165 21.60 19.02 -3.70
CA GLY A 165 21.47 20.20 -2.85
C GLY A 165 22.42 20.20 -1.67
N SER A 166 22.53 21.37 -1.02
CA SER A 166 23.28 21.56 0.23
C SER A 166 22.36 22.18 1.28
N VAL A 167 22.34 21.58 2.46
CA VAL A 167 21.54 22.05 3.61
C VAL A 167 22.44 22.14 4.84
N THR A 168 22.39 23.25 5.54
CA THR A 168 23.15 23.43 6.80
C THR A 168 22.76 22.35 7.81
N GLY A 169 23.73 21.59 8.29
CA GLY A 169 23.53 20.48 9.21
C GLY A 169 23.64 19.09 8.54
N ILE A 170 23.83 19.04 7.23
CA ILE A 170 24.12 17.82 6.47
C ILE A 170 25.48 17.94 5.81
N ASN A 171 26.31 16.92 5.97
CA ASN A 171 27.58 16.82 5.26
C ASN A 171 27.36 16.13 3.92
N GLY A 172 27.76 16.80 2.81
CA GLY A 172 27.56 16.27 1.46
C GLY A 172 26.25 16.71 0.83
N LEU A 173 25.86 15.99 -0.22
CA LEU A 173 24.69 16.30 -1.03
C LEU A 173 23.43 15.70 -0.42
N VAL A 174 22.30 16.36 -0.63
CA VAL A 174 20.98 15.91 -0.18
C VAL A 174 19.92 16.35 -1.20
N ASP A 175 18.88 15.55 -1.31
CA ASP A 175 17.74 15.84 -2.16
C ASP A 175 16.92 17.00 -1.60
N LEU A 176 16.49 17.91 -2.50
CA LEU A 176 15.74 19.11 -2.13
C LEU A 176 14.34 19.05 -2.71
N ASP A 177 13.36 19.29 -1.83
CA ASP A 177 11.95 19.19 -2.13
C ASP A 177 11.16 20.45 -1.82
N GLU A 178 10.06 20.60 -2.55
CA GLU A 178 8.96 21.50 -2.21
C GLU A 178 7.67 20.70 -2.08
N PHE A 179 7.00 20.85 -0.93
CA PHE A 179 5.73 20.16 -0.66
C PHE A 179 4.58 21.13 -0.52
N THR A 180 3.39 20.72 -0.98
CA THR A 180 2.13 21.38 -0.65
C THR A 180 1.61 20.85 0.70
N SER A 181 0.61 21.49 1.29
CA SER A 181 -0.03 20.98 2.53
C SER A 181 -0.72 19.63 2.34
N GLU A 182 -0.95 19.21 1.11
CA GLU A 182 -1.56 17.91 0.79
C GLU A 182 -0.64 16.73 1.10
N ILE A 183 0.65 16.97 1.35
CA ILE A 183 1.60 15.93 1.75
C ILE A 183 1.23 15.33 3.12
N PHE A 184 0.58 16.07 3.98
CA PHE A 184 0.25 15.60 5.32
C PHE A 184 -0.88 14.57 5.34
N ILE A 185 -0.82 13.64 6.29
CA ILE A 185 -1.86 12.61 6.50
C ILE A 185 -3.19 13.27 6.88
N ASN A 186 -3.18 14.34 7.65
CA ASN A 186 -4.36 15.04 8.14
C ASN A 186 -4.76 16.25 7.26
N SER A 187 -4.22 16.37 6.05
CA SER A 187 -4.69 17.39 5.12
C SER A 187 -6.16 17.11 4.75
N ASN A 188 -7.04 18.09 4.95
CA ASN A 188 -8.47 18.03 4.56
C ASN A 188 -8.67 18.11 3.04
N THR A 189 -7.81 17.51 2.25
CA THR A 189 -8.09 17.32 0.84
C THR A 189 -9.15 16.25 0.72
N VAL A 190 -10.36 16.68 0.49
CA VAL A 190 -11.39 15.84 -0.11
C VAL A 190 -10.82 15.42 -1.46
N LEU A 191 -10.20 14.23 -1.51
CA LEU A 191 -10.07 13.53 -2.77
C LEU A 191 -11.50 13.38 -3.27
N VAL A 192 -11.86 14.14 -4.29
CA VAL A 192 -13.13 13.94 -4.98
C VAL A 192 -13.01 12.57 -5.63
N ASN A 193 -13.44 11.55 -4.88
CA ASN A 193 -13.67 10.24 -5.43
C ASN A 193 -14.69 10.38 -6.55
N PRO A 194 -14.43 9.91 -7.77
CA PRO A 194 -15.52 9.54 -8.62
C PRO A 194 -16.23 8.38 -7.90
N SER A 195 -17.39 8.70 -7.36
CA SER A 195 -18.47 7.85 -6.89
C SER A 195 -18.30 6.34 -7.13
N SER A 196 -17.68 5.66 -6.18
CA SER A 196 -18.12 4.37 -5.65
C SER A 196 -17.43 4.19 -4.30
N ALA A 197 -18.20 4.09 -3.24
CA ALA A 197 -17.69 3.69 -1.93
C ALA A 197 -16.90 2.39 -2.12
N ILE A 198 -15.58 2.42 -1.85
CA ILE A 198 -14.74 1.21 -1.91
C ILE A 198 -15.39 0.19 -1.00
N ASN A 199 -15.88 -0.90 -1.59
CA ASN A 199 -16.47 -1.97 -0.80
C ASN A 199 -15.33 -2.74 -0.10
N HIS A 200 -15.14 -2.42 1.17
CA HIS A 200 -14.09 -3.03 1.99
C HIS A 200 -14.18 -4.56 2.03
N VAL A 201 -15.36 -5.12 1.98
CA VAL A 201 -15.55 -6.57 2.00
C VAL A 201 -15.03 -7.20 0.69
N VAL A 202 -15.35 -6.56 -0.46
CA VAL A 202 -14.83 -7.00 -1.77
C VAL A 202 -13.31 -6.91 -1.80
N ARG A 203 -12.76 -5.81 -1.30
CA ARG A 203 -11.33 -5.58 -1.30
C ARG A 203 -10.56 -6.60 -0.46
N THR A 204 -11.05 -6.92 0.75
CA THR A 204 -10.42 -7.94 1.60
C THR A 204 -10.54 -9.33 1.00
N PHE A 205 -11.62 -9.62 0.26
CA PHE A 205 -11.74 -10.85 -0.54
C PHE A 205 -10.67 -10.90 -1.65
N GLN A 206 -10.53 -9.84 -2.43
CA GLN A 206 -9.51 -9.75 -3.50
C GLN A 206 -8.12 -9.99 -2.93
N TYR A 207 -7.79 -9.37 -1.80
CA TYR A 207 -6.54 -9.58 -1.09
C TYR A 207 -6.33 -11.05 -0.68
N ALA A 208 -7.33 -11.68 -0.06
CA ALA A 208 -7.26 -13.08 0.35
C ALA A 208 -7.13 -14.03 -0.85
N ALA A 209 -7.78 -13.70 -1.97
CA ALA A 209 -7.66 -14.44 -3.22
C ALA A 209 -6.24 -14.39 -3.79
N VAL A 210 -5.61 -13.21 -3.80
CA VAL A 210 -4.20 -13.01 -4.21
C VAL A 210 -3.26 -13.85 -3.34
N LEU A 211 -3.40 -13.77 -2.02
CA LEU A 211 -2.58 -14.55 -1.09
C LEU A 211 -2.80 -16.07 -1.20
N SER A 212 -3.95 -16.48 -1.72
CA SER A 212 -4.29 -17.88 -1.99
C SER A 212 -3.91 -18.30 -3.41
N ALA A 213 -3.12 -17.50 -4.11
CA ALA A 213 -2.65 -17.72 -5.50
C ALA A 213 -3.78 -17.93 -6.52
N LEU A 214 -4.96 -17.34 -6.27
CA LEU A 214 -6.06 -17.36 -7.25
C LEU A 214 -5.82 -16.28 -8.32
N THR A 215 -6.00 -16.68 -9.57
CA THR A 215 -5.82 -15.82 -10.75
C THR A 215 -7.07 -15.78 -11.60
N ASP A 216 -7.21 -14.73 -12.43
CA ASP A 216 -8.22 -14.67 -13.48
C ASP A 216 -8.02 -15.77 -14.57
N THR A 217 -8.81 -15.74 -15.61
CA THR A 217 -8.71 -16.73 -16.70
C THR A 217 -7.43 -16.57 -17.54
N SER A 218 -6.81 -15.41 -17.47
CA SER A 218 -5.54 -15.10 -18.18
C SER A 218 -4.30 -15.34 -17.31
N GLY A 219 -4.48 -15.79 -16.05
CA GLY A 219 -3.39 -16.04 -15.12
C GLY A 219 -2.93 -14.81 -14.34
N ASN A 220 -3.62 -13.66 -14.41
CA ASN A 220 -3.28 -12.47 -13.67
C ASN A 220 -3.87 -12.51 -12.25
N THR A 221 -3.16 -11.94 -11.29
CA THR A 221 -3.66 -11.72 -9.93
C THR A 221 -4.69 -10.58 -9.92
N LEU A 222 -5.60 -10.61 -8.95
CA LEU A 222 -6.59 -9.55 -8.78
C LEU A 222 -5.95 -8.23 -8.34
N ILE A 223 -6.56 -7.12 -8.79
CA ILE A 223 -6.34 -5.80 -8.22
C ILE A 223 -7.29 -5.64 -7.03
N GLU A 224 -6.77 -5.18 -5.90
CA GLU A 224 -7.51 -4.99 -4.66
C GLU A 224 -8.21 -3.61 -4.63
N ASP A 225 -9.10 -3.37 -5.59
CA ASP A 225 -9.80 -2.10 -5.80
C ASP A 225 -11.16 -1.99 -5.09
N GLY A 226 -11.65 -3.10 -4.51
CA GLY A 226 -12.96 -3.18 -3.88
C GLY A 226 -14.11 -3.20 -4.89
N ILE A 227 -13.84 -3.47 -6.16
CA ILE A 227 -14.82 -3.52 -7.24
C ILE A 227 -14.98 -4.97 -7.75
N ILE A 228 -16.21 -5.44 -7.86
CA ILE A 228 -16.50 -6.73 -8.50
C ILE A 228 -16.50 -6.54 -10.03
N GLY A 229 -15.31 -6.30 -10.58
CA GLY A 229 -15.07 -6.22 -12.03
C GLY A 229 -15.06 -7.58 -12.72
N VAL A 230 -14.70 -7.60 -14.00
CA VAL A 230 -14.61 -8.83 -14.82
C VAL A 230 -13.65 -9.84 -14.18
N HIS A 231 -12.42 -9.43 -13.86
CA HIS A 231 -11.40 -10.31 -13.29
C HIS A 231 -11.79 -10.85 -11.91
N THR A 232 -12.43 -10.03 -11.05
CA THR A 232 -12.94 -10.50 -9.76
C THR A 232 -14.04 -11.55 -9.93
N LYS A 233 -14.94 -11.39 -10.90
CA LYS A 233 -15.98 -12.39 -11.23
C LYS A 233 -15.38 -13.69 -11.72
N GLU A 234 -14.35 -13.64 -12.55
CA GLU A 234 -13.63 -14.81 -13.05
C GLU A 234 -12.96 -15.61 -11.90
N VAL A 235 -12.34 -14.92 -10.94
CA VAL A 235 -11.78 -15.55 -9.74
C VAL A 235 -12.88 -16.13 -8.88
N ILE A 236 -13.98 -15.39 -8.62
CA ILE A 236 -15.12 -15.91 -7.86
C ILE A 236 -15.65 -17.19 -8.50
N ALA A 237 -15.76 -17.26 -9.81
CA ALA A 237 -16.24 -18.44 -10.54
C ALA A 237 -15.39 -19.70 -10.35
N LYS A 238 -14.10 -19.52 -9.99
CA LYS A 238 -13.15 -20.62 -9.74
C LYS A 238 -13.06 -21.02 -8.26
N VAL A 239 -13.64 -20.23 -7.34
CA VAL A 239 -13.55 -20.52 -5.90
C VAL A 239 -14.21 -21.85 -5.57
N LEU A 240 -13.44 -22.70 -4.94
CA LEU A 240 -13.90 -23.95 -4.34
C LEU A 240 -13.12 -24.20 -3.04
N VAL A 241 -13.74 -23.90 -1.91
CA VAL A 241 -13.14 -24.09 -0.58
C VAL A 241 -14.01 -25.06 0.22
N THR A 242 -13.37 -26.11 0.72
CA THR A 242 -14.05 -27.21 1.42
C THR A 242 -13.31 -27.55 2.70
N ARG A 243 -13.92 -28.39 3.52
CA ARG A 243 -13.26 -28.90 4.74
C ARG A 243 -11.90 -29.52 4.41
N GLY A 244 -10.89 -29.18 5.18
CA GLY A 244 -9.48 -29.57 4.99
C GLY A 244 -8.65 -28.53 4.22
N THR A 245 -9.27 -27.51 3.60
CA THR A 245 -8.52 -26.42 2.97
C THR A 245 -7.83 -25.55 4.02
N ASN A 246 -6.56 -25.23 3.79
CA ASN A 246 -5.80 -24.28 4.60
C ASN A 246 -5.28 -23.17 3.67
N SER A 247 -5.79 -21.94 3.82
CA SER A 247 -5.43 -20.81 2.96
C SER A 247 -5.84 -19.47 3.58
N GLU A 248 -5.30 -18.37 3.06
CA GLU A 248 -5.75 -17.02 3.45
C GLU A 248 -7.19 -16.75 3.01
N LEU A 249 -7.65 -17.35 1.91
CA LEU A 249 -9.06 -17.28 1.54
C LEU A 249 -9.97 -17.98 2.58
N THR A 250 -9.53 -19.09 3.16
CA THR A 250 -10.25 -19.73 4.27
C THR A 250 -10.29 -18.79 5.48
N ARG A 251 -9.20 -18.13 5.82
CA ARG A 251 -9.16 -17.12 6.91
C ARG A 251 -10.16 -16.00 6.66
N TRP A 252 -10.19 -15.46 5.45
CA TRP A 252 -11.13 -14.41 5.08
C TRP A 252 -12.60 -14.89 5.23
N ILE A 253 -12.90 -16.10 4.78
CA ILE A 253 -14.23 -16.70 4.92
C ILE A 253 -14.62 -16.79 6.41
N GLN A 254 -13.71 -17.27 7.27
CA GLN A 254 -13.94 -17.36 8.71
C GLN A 254 -14.15 -15.97 9.34
N GLN A 255 -13.30 -15.00 9.02
CA GLN A 255 -13.45 -13.61 9.48
C GLN A 255 -14.81 -13.03 9.08
N ARG A 256 -15.21 -13.28 7.84
CA ARG A 256 -16.48 -12.79 7.32
C ARG A 256 -17.67 -13.46 8.01
N LEU A 257 -17.63 -14.76 8.22
CA LEU A 257 -18.65 -15.51 9.00
C LEU A 257 -18.77 -14.95 10.43
N ILE A 258 -17.66 -14.79 11.12
CA ILE A 258 -17.63 -14.24 12.48
C ILE A 258 -18.24 -12.82 12.51
N SER A 259 -17.89 -11.96 11.54
CA SER A 259 -18.47 -10.62 11.45
C SER A 259 -19.98 -10.61 11.19
N LEU A 260 -20.50 -11.69 10.59
CA LEU A 260 -21.93 -11.91 10.34
C LEU A 260 -22.63 -12.67 11.46
N GLY A 261 -21.94 -12.95 12.57
CA GLY A 261 -22.49 -13.62 13.75
C GLY A 261 -22.45 -15.16 13.72
N PHE A 262 -21.75 -15.76 12.76
CA PHE A 262 -21.60 -17.23 12.69
C PHE A 262 -20.31 -17.66 13.39
N ASN A 263 -20.43 -18.61 14.33
CA ASN A 263 -19.32 -19.04 15.18
C ASN A 263 -18.44 -20.08 14.47
N CYS A 264 -17.16 -19.76 14.25
CA CYS A 264 -16.15 -20.67 13.68
C CYS A 264 -15.35 -21.45 14.74
N GLY A 265 -15.80 -21.49 15.99
CA GLY A 265 -15.15 -22.20 17.09
C GLY A 265 -14.15 -21.36 17.86
N LYS A 266 -13.45 -21.96 18.84
CA LYS A 266 -12.54 -21.28 19.76
C LYS A 266 -11.30 -20.69 19.07
N THR A 267 -10.83 -21.31 17.99
CA THR A 267 -9.67 -20.85 17.21
C THR A 267 -10.00 -19.68 16.30
N GLY A 268 -11.28 -19.40 16.07
CA GLY A 268 -11.71 -18.28 15.24
C GLY A 268 -11.26 -18.42 13.78
N ALA A 269 -10.61 -17.36 13.26
CA ALA A 269 -10.11 -17.31 11.87
C ALA A 269 -8.65 -17.78 11.79
N ASP A 270 -8.46 -19.09 11.79
CA ASP A 270 -7.15 -19.76 11.85
C ASP A 270 -6.62 -20.27 10.50
N SER A 271 -7.27 -19.92 9.40
CA SER A 271 -6.99 -20.39 8.03
C SER A 271 -7.31 -21.86 7.77
N ASN A 272 -7.70 -22.64 8.78
CA ASN A 272 -7.98 -24.07 8.65
C ASN A 272 -9.49 -24.31 8.55
N PHE A 273 -9.97 -24.82 7.42
CA PHE A 273 -11.37 -25.17 7.25
C PHE A 273 -11.70 -26.48 8.00
N GLY A 274 -11.86 -26.37 9.32
CA GLY A 274 -12.21 -27.46 10.21
C GLY A 274 -13.71 -27.73 10.29
N TRP A 275 -14.10 -28.55 11.25
CA TRP A 275 -15.51 -28.90 11.47
C TRP A 275 -16.38 -27.71 11.87
N ASN A 276 -15.87 -26.84 12.74
CA ASN A 276 -16.61 -25.65 13.17
C ASN A 276 -16.86 -24.67 12.02
N THR A 277 -15.87 -24.49 11.13
CA THR A 277 -16.03 -23.69 9.90
C THR A 277 -17.07 -24.30 8.97
N LEU A 278 -17.07 -25.63 8.80
CA LEU A 278 -18.09 -26.34 8.02
C LEU A 278 -19.50 -26.04 8.53
N VAL A 279 -19.72 -26.21 9.84
CA VAL A 279 -21.02 -25.96 10.47
C VAL A 279 -21.45 -24.50 10.33
N ALA A 280 -20.50 -23.55 10.52
CA ALA A 280 -20.77 -22.13 10.33
C ALA A 280 -21.18 -21.81 8.89
N ILE A 281 -20.50 -22.39 7.89
CA ILE A 281 -20.89 -22.25 6.47
C ILE A 281 -22.26 -22.82 6.20
N GLN A 282 -22.59 -24.02 6.70
CA GLN A 282 -23.89 -24.62 6.51
C GLN A 282 -25.03 -23.74 7.07
N HIS A 283 -24.84 -23.20 8.27
CA HIS A 283 -25.79 -22.26 8.86
C HIS A 283 -25.90 -20.97 8.05
N PHE A 284 -24.79 -20.41 7.60
CA PHE A 284 -24.77 -19.24 6.72
C PHE A 284 -25.52 -19.52 5.41
N GLN A 285 -25.20 -20.61 4.72
CA GLN A 285 -25.85 -21.01 3.47
C GLN A 285 -27.39 -21.17 3.67
N SER A 286 -27.79 -21.85 4.72
CA SER A 286 -29.21 -21.99 5.09
C SER A 286 -29.86 -20.62 5.29
N SER A 287 -29.23 -19.72 6.03
CA SER A 287 -29.75 -18.36 6.29
C SER A 287 -29.88 -17.50 5.02
N LYS A 288 -29.15 -17.84 3.96
CA LYS A 288 -29.19 -17.16 2.65
C LYS A 288 -30.02 -17.90 1.60
N GLY A 289 -30.70 -18.97 1.97
CA GLY A 289 -31.49 -19.80 1.05
C GLY A 289 -30.65 -20.58 0.03
N LEU A 290 -29.37 -20.79 0.33
CA LEU A 290 -28.48 -21.62 -0.48
C LEU A 290 -28.56 -23.09 -0.04
N LYS A 291 -28.11 -24.00 -0.91
CA LYS A 291 -27.86 -25.37 -0.53
C LYS A 291 -26.86 -25.44 0.61
N SER A 292 -27.25 -26.03 1.74
CA SER A 292 -26.44 -26.12 2.96
C SER A 292 -25.46 -27.30 2.90
N ASP A 293 -24.58 -27.32 1.88
CA ASP A 293 -23.63 -28.42 1.65
C ASP A 293 -22.26 -28.22 2.33
N GLY A 294 -22.03 -27.03 2.90
CA GLY A 294 -20.77 -26.68 3.53
C GLY A 294 -19.61 -26.44 2.56
N ILE A 295 -19.90 -26.32 1.25
CA ILE A 295 -18.92 -26.03 0.20
C ILE A 295 -18.99 -24.54 -0.14
N VAL A 296 -17.87 -23.86 -0.03
CA VAL A 296 -17.79 -22.43 -0.42
C VAL A 296 -17.44 -22.33 -1.89
N GLY A 297 -18.47 -22.25 -2.70
CA GLY A 297 -18.38 -21.98 -4.13
C GLY A 297 -18.79 -20.54 -4.47
N PRO A 298 -18.92 -20.22 -5.78
CA PRO A 298 -19.24 -18.87 -6.28
C PRO A 298 -20.48 -18.25 -5.62
N LEU A 299 -21.58 -19.00 -5.49
CA LEU A 299 -22.81 -18.49 -4.89
C LEU A 299 -22.64 -18.13 -3.41
N THR A 300 -21.87 -18.93 -2.67
CA THR A 300 -21.57 -18.68 -1.26
C THR A 300 -20.68 -17.42 -1.14
N ILE A 301 -19.66 -17.28 -1.97
CA ILE A 301 -18.81 -16.08 -1.99
C ILE A 301 -19.62 -14.82 -2.29
N ILE A 302 -20.51 -14.85 -3.29
CA ILE A 302 -21.36 -13.70 -3.63
C ILE A 302 -22.22 -13.27 -2.43
N GLN A 303 -22.70 -14.19 -1.60
CA GLN A 303 -23.46 -13.83 -0.39
C GLN A 303 -22.55 -13.34 0.75
N LEU A 304 -21.32 -13.85 0.86
CA LEU A 304 -20.34 -13.36 1.83
C LEU A 304 -19.85 -11.93 1.49
N LEU A 305 -19.88 -11.53 0.22
CA LEU A 305 -19.49 -10.20 -0.25
C LEU A 305 -20.54 -9.11 -0.01
N LYS A 306 -21.75 -9.47 0.37
CA LYS A 306 -22.85 -8.56 0.72
C LYS A 306 -22.79 -8.15 2.19
#